data_3390548698534c91ee70aef9d64bb1e7
#
_entry.id   3390548698534c91ee70aef9d64bb1e7
#
_cell.length_a   1.000
_cell.length_b   1.000
_cell.length_c   1.000
_cell.angle_alpha   90.00
_cell.angle_beta   90.00
_cell.angle_gamma   90.00
#
_symmetry.space_group_name_H-M   'P 1'
#
loop_
_entity.id
_entity.type
_entity.pdbx_description
1 polymer ?
#
loop_
_entity_poly.entity_id
_entity_poly.type
_entity_poly.pdbx_seq_one_letter_code
_entity_poly.pdbx_strand_id
1 'polypeptide(L)'
;MDSRLLIVNGHPDPSSRRYCAALCDAYAAGVKSRGWKADRLEVGGAATPAILRAQESCDVLLLRNESAIGRICDADRLAIVFPLWLGAAPHALQLLFESVAQAMDPQQSPIAADLVVTMDMPALLYRSQIRTTGKSGAPRNPFYLNGVRADQTTLIGSVNVMARSEREAWLLKAHALAQRAVDRNVAVGRRSILGWRVPFSMPAWFTQAISRREPRIVSGH
;
A
#
# COMPACT_ATOMS: atom_id res chain seq x y z
N MET A 1 -19.67 -13.72 -5.11
CA MET A 1 -18.77 -12.57 -5.39
C MET A 1 -17.34 -13.05 -5.14
N ASP A 2 -16.50 -12.96 -6.15
CA ASP A 2 -15.09 -13.38 -6.02
C ASP A 2 -14.33 -12.36 -5.17
N SER A 3 -13.97 -12.75 -3.96
CA SER A 3 -13.20 -11.86 -3.08
C SER A 3 -11.80 -11.57 -3.63
N ARG A 4 -11.40 -10.30 -3.60
CA ARG A 4 -10.17 -9.78 -4.20
C ARG A 4 -9.25 -9.20 -3.15
N LEU A 5 -8.00 -9.65 -3.14
CA LEU A 5 -6.94 -9.05 -2.35
C LEU A 5 -5.96 -8.35 -3.29
N LEU A 6 -5.73 -7.06 -3.06
CA LEU A 6 -4.76 -6.29 -3.81
C LEU A 6 -3.43 -6.23 -3.05
N ILE A 7 -2.36 -6.69 -3.71
CA ILE A 7 -1.00 -6.64 -3.19
C ILE A 7 -0.31 -5.42 -3.77
N VAL A 8 0.06 -4.49 -2.91
CA VAL A 8 0.76 -3.25 -3.26
C VAL A 8 2.25 -3.42 -3.00
N ASN A 9 3.06 -3.43 -4.07
CA ASN A 9 4.51 -3.36 -3.96
C ASN A 9 4.93 -1.89 -3.87
N GLY A 10 5.21 -1.45 -2.65
CA GLY A 10 5.65 -0.07 -2.36
C GLY A 10 7.15 0.17 -2.57
N HIS A 11 7.89 -0.78 -3.17
CA HIS A 11 9.30 -0.55 -3.48
C HIS A 11 9.42 0.42 -4.66
N PRO A 12 10.25 1.49 -4.59
CA PRO A 12 10.42 2.46 -5.68
C PRO A 12 10.98 1.86 -6.98
N ASP A 13 11.78 0.80 -6.87
CA ASP A 13 12.25 0.01 -8.01
C ASP A 13 11.35 -1.23 -8.15
N PRO A 14 10.54 -1.33 -9.23
CA PRO A 14 9.59 -2.44 -9.45
C PRO A 14 10.27 -3.71 -9.97
N SER A 15 11.61 -3.74 -10.07
CA SER A 15 12.35 -4.89 -10.57
C SER A 15 11.98 -6.15 -9.79
N SER A 16 11.71 -7.24 -10.53
CA SER A 16 11.48 -8.57 -9.97
C SER A 16 12.66 -9.14 -9.17
N ARG A 17 13.85 -8.52 -9.30
CA ARG A 17 15.05 -8.88 -8.52
C ARG A 17 15.00 -8.35 -7.09
N ARG A 18 14.09 -7.45 -6.77
CA ARG A 18 13.96 -6.88 -5.43
C ARG A 18 13.26 -7.85 -4.48
N TYR A 19 13.72 -7.88 -3.24
CA TYR A 19 13.18 -8.79 -2.23
C TYR A 19 11.69 -8.52 -1.93
N CYS A 20 11.28 -7.26 -1.95
CA CYS A 20 9.85 -6.90 -1.84
C CYS A 20 9.02 -7.55 -2.96
N ALA A 21 9.54 -7.64 -4.19
CA ALA A 21 8.85 -8.31 -5.29
C ALA A 21 8.65 -9.80 -5.00
N ALA A 22 9.70 -10.50 -4.54
CA ALA A 22 9.61 -11.91 -4.16
C ALA A 22 8.63 -12.14 -3.00
N LEU A 23 8.58 -11.24 -2.02
CA LEU A 23 7.59 -11.28 -0.93
C LEU A 23 6.16 -11.09 -1.46
N CYS A 24 5.94 -10.19 -2.41
CA CYS A 24 4.64 -10.03 -3.06
C CYS A 24 4.21 -11.29 -3.80
N ASP A 25 5.13 -11.94 -4.52
CA ASP A 25 4.86 -13.20 -5.25
C ASP A 25 4.50 -14.33 -4.29
N ALA A 26 5.25 -14.49 -3.20
CA ALA A 26 4.96 -15.47 -2.15
C ALA A 26 3.60 -15.21 -1.48
N TYR A 27 3.28 -13.94 -1.22
CA TYR A 27 1.98 -13.54 -0.66
C TYR A 27 0.84 -13.84 -1.66
N ALA A 28 1.01 -13.53 -2.93
CA ALA A 28 0.04 -13.83 -3.98
C ALA A 28 -0.25 -15.33 -4.10
N ALA A 29 0.80 -16.16 -4.02
CA ALA A 29 0.66 -17.61 -4.01
C ALA A 29 -0.17 -18.10 -2.81
N GLY A 30 0.05 -17.51 -1.62
CA GLY A 30 -0.73 -17.81 -0.42
C GLY A 30 -2.21 -17.42 -0.53
N VAL A 31 -2.52 -16.27 -1.13
CA VAL A 31 -3.89 -15.82 -1.41
C VAL A 31 -4.59 -16.80 -2.37
N LYS A 32 -3.93 -17.13 -3.48
CA LYS A 32 -4.45 -18.06 -4.50
C LYS A 32 -4.71 -19.45 -3.97
N SER A 33 -3.87 -19.94 -3.05
CA SER A 33 -4.04 -21.26 -2.41
C SER A 33 -5.32 -21.36 -1.57
N ARG A 34 -5.92 -20.23 -1.21
CA ARG A 34 -7.22 -20.13 -0.51
C ARG A 34 -8.40 -19.82 -1.45
N GLY A 35 -8.20 -19.88 -2.77
CA GLY A 35 -9.24 -19.67 -3.76
C GLY A 35 -9.63 -18.20 -3.99
N TRP A 36 -8.84 -17.24 -3.49
CA TRP A 36 -9.07 -15.82 -3.73
C TRP A 36 -8.32 -15.32 -4.95
N LYS A 37 -8.82 -14.25 -5.56
CA LYS A 37 -8.09 -13.50 -6.59
C LYS A 37 -7.04 -12.61 -5.94
N ALA A 38 -5.80 -12.71 -6.42
CA ALA A 38 -4.70 -11.86 -6.02
C ALA A 38 -4.30 -10.98 -7.20
N ASP A 39 -4.55 -9.69 -7.09
CA ASP A 39 -4.06 -8.68 -8.02
C ASP A 39 -2.82 -8.01 -7.45
N ARG A 40 -1.95 -7.47 -8.32
CA ARG A 40 -0.73 -6.77 -7.90
C ARG A 40 -0.68 -5.36 -8.47
N LEU A 41 -0.25 -4.41 -7.64
CA LEU A 41 -0.01 -3.02 -7.98
C LEU A 41 1.46 -2.67 -7.67
N GLU A 42 2.18 -2.16 -8.65
CA GLU A 42 3.54 -1.63 -8.48
C GLU A 42 3.47 -0.11 -8.29
N VAL A 43 4.03 0.38 -7.18
CA VAL A 43 4.10 1.82 -6.91
C VAL A 43 5.30 2.46 -7.61
N GLY A 44 6.40 1.72 -7.73
CA GLY A 44 7.59 2.14 -8.46
C GLY A 44 7.45 2.06 -9.98
N GLY A 45 8.43 2.55 -10.71
CA GLY A 45 8.49 2.49 -12.17
C GLY A 45 8.50 3.84 -12.84
N ALA A 46 7.75 4.03 -13.92
CA ALA A 46 7.76 5.25 -14.73
C ALA A 46 7.40 6.54 -13.96
N ALA A 47 6.75 6.42 -12.81
CA ALA A 47 6.46 7.54 -11.91
C ALA A 47 7.67 7.93 -11.03
N THR A 48 8.63 7.03 -10.79
CA THR A 48 9.76 7.28 -9.89
C THR A 48 10.67 8.41 -10.37
N PRO A 49 11.03 8.55 -11.67
CA PRO A 49 11.79 9.69 -12.16
C PRO A 49 11.04 11.01 -12.07
N ALA A 50 9.73 11.04 -12.22
CA ALA A 50 8.90 12.23 -12.10
C ALA A 50 8.79 12.70 -10.64
N ILE A 51 8.71 11.78 -9.71
CA ILE A 51 8.71 12.04 -8.26
C ILE A 51 10.06 12.59 -7.79
N LEU A 52 11.16 12.08 -8.34
CA LEU A 52 12.51 12.57 -8.02
C LEU A 52 12.80 13.95 -8.67
N ARG A 53 12.12 14.30 -9.74
CA ARG A 53 12.14 15.64 -10.34
C ARG A 53 11.14 16.57 -9.64
N ALA A 54 11.15 16.65 -8.38
CA ALA A 54 10.43 17.46 -7.37
C ALA A 54 9.69 18.76 -7.78
N GLN A 55 9.44 19.00 -9.08
CA GLN A 55 8.80 20.19 -9.63
C GLN A 55 7.66 19.91 -10.61
N GLU A 56 7.35 18.63 -10.91
CA GLU A 56 6.11 18.36 -11.64
C GLU A 56 4.95 18.42 -10.65
N SER A 57 3.97 19.25 -10.99
CA SER A 57 2.81 19.53 -10.14
C SER A 57 2.11 18.25 -9.66
N CYS A 58 1.61 18.29 -8.46
CA CYS A 58 0.84 17.21 -7.79
C CYS A 58 -0.28 16.63 -8.69
N ASP A 59 -0.79 17.45 -9.60
CA ASP A 59 -1.88 17.10 -10.53
C ASP A 59 -1.48 16.02 -11.55
N VAL A 60 -0.23 16.00 -12.03
CA VAL A 60 0.26 14.99 -12.97
C VAL A 60 0.42 13.62 -12.28
N LEU A 61 0.82 13.62 -11.01
CA LEU A 61 0.89 12.41 -10.19
C LEU A 61 -0.51 11.84 -9.92
N LEU A 62 -1.50 12.70 -9.67
CA LEU A 62 -2.89 12.28 -9.45
C LEU A 62 -3.49 11.64 -10.71
N LEU A 63 -3.35 12.25 -11.88
CA LEU A 63 -3.87 11.73 -13.16
C LEU A 63 -3.28 10.35 -13.52
N ARG A 64 -1.99 10.13 -13.23
CA ARG A 64 -1.34 8.82 -13.46
C ARG A 64 -1.76 7.75 -12.47
N ASN A 65 -2.29 8.12 -11.31
CA ASN A 65 -2.66 7.21 -10.23
C ASN A 65 -4.16 6.92 -10.15
N GLU A 66 -5.02 7.52 -10.98
CA GLU A 66 -6.48 7.28 -10.94
C GLU A 66 -6.84 5.79 -10.99
N SER A 67 -6.23 5.03 -11.90
CA SER A 67 -6.41 3.59 -11.99
C SER A 67 -5.92 2.85 -10.74
N ALA A 68 -4.82 3.29 -10.14
CA ALA A 68 -4.26 2.71 -8.92
C ALA A 68 -5.17 3.00 -7.71
N ILE A 69 -5.66 4.24 -7.59
CA ILE A 69 -6.58 4.66 -6.53
C ILE A 69 -7.88 3.84 -6.60
N GLY A 70 -8.50 3.74 -7.78
CA GLY A 70 -9.71 2.95 -7.98
C GLY A 70 -9.51 1.49 -7.58
N ARG A 71 -8.40 0.87 -8.01
CA ARG A 71 -8.08 -0.52 -7.66
C ARG A 71 -7.89 -0.72 -6.15
N ILE A 72 -7.33 0.26 -5.44
CA ILE A 72 -7.16 0.23 -3.99
C ILE A 72 -8.52 0.36 -3.30
N CYS A 73 -9.35 1.31 -3.72
CA CYS A 73 -10.68 1.54 -3.14
C CYS A 73 -11.63 0.35 -3.37
N ASP A 74 -11.49 -0.35 -4.50
CA ASP A 74 -12.31 -1.51 -4.86
C ASP A 74 -11.85 -2.83 -4.23
N ALA A 75 -10.70 -2.84 -3.57
CA ALA A 75 -10.16 -4.04 -2.95
C ALA A 75 -10.90 -4.40 -1.66
N ASP A 76 -11.20 -5.69 -1.46
CA ASP A 76 -11.75 -6.19 -0.20
C ASP A 76 -10.73 -6.10 0.94
N ARG A 77 -9.45 -6.23 0.59
CA ARG A 77 -8.32 -6.20 1.51
C ARG A 77 -7.04 -5.85 0.77
N LEU A 78 -6.12 -5.21 1.47
CA LEU A 78 -4.78 -4.90 0.98
C LEU A 78 -3.71 -5.76 1.65
N ALA A 79 -2.64 -6.04 0.93
CA ALA A 79 -1.34 -6.41 1.48
C ALA A 79 -0.32 -5.41 0.94
N ILE A 80 0.37 -4.69 1.82
CA ILE A 80 1.29 -3.63 1.40
C ILE A 80 2.71 -4.04 1.81
N VAL A 81 3.55 -4.27 0.81
CA VAL A 81 4.95 -4.72 0.99
C VAL A 81 5.88 -3.57 0.60
N PHE A 82 6.67 -3.07 1.54
CA PHE A 82 7.56 -1.93 1.26
C PHE A 82 8.82 -1.93 2.12
N PRO A 83 9.91 -1.31 1.63
CA PRO A 83 11.11 -1.08 2.43
C PRO A 83 10.91 0.12 3.34
N LEU A 84 11.43 0.05 4.56
CA LEU A 84 11.52 1.17 5.46
C LEU A 84 12.88 1.84 5.28
N TRP A 85 12.88 3.09 4.82
CA TRP A 85 14.08 3.89 4.64
C TRP A 85 14.08 5.08 5.59
N LEU A 86 15.18 5.25 6.32
CA LEU A 86 15.32 6.33 7.31
C LEU A 86 14.11 6.46 8.27
N GLY A 87 13.50 5.32 8.60
CA GLY A 87 12.37 5.28 9.53
C GLY A 87 11.00 5.62 8.91
N ALA A 88 10.92 5.79 7.58
CA ALA A 88 9.68 6.12 6.87
C ALA A 88 9.40 5.16 5.70
N ALA A 89 8.13 5.05 5.30
CA ALA A 89 7.74 4.42 4.06
C ALA A 89 8.23 5.25 2.85
N PRO A 90 8.46 4.64 1.67
CA PRO A 90 8.85 5.37 0.47
C PRO A 90 7.85 6.49 0.13
N HIS A 91 8.37 7.65 -0.27
CA HIS A 91 7.55 8.84 -0.52
C HIS A 91 6.43 8.61 -1.55
N ALA A 92 6.74 7.88 -2.63
CA ALA A 92 5.74 7.51 -3.64
C ALA A 92 4.55 6.72 -3.05
N LEU A 93 4.84 5.83 -2.10
CA LEU A 93 3.80 5.08 -1.40
C LEU A 93 2.96 5.99 -0.49
N GLN A 94 3.59 6.93 0.20
CA GLN A 94 2.89 7.91 1.03
C GLN A 94 1.95 8.78 0.20
N LEU A 95 2.44 9.36 -0.91
CA LEU A 95 1.64 10.18 -1.84
C LEU A 95 0.46 9.40 -2.43
N LEU A 96 0.66 8.12 -2.80
CA LEU A 96 -0.43 7.29 -3.29
C LEU A 96 -1.55 7.16 -2.25
N PHE A 97 -1.20 6.89 -0.99
CA PHE A 97 -2.20 6.72 0.07
C PHE A 97 -2.79 8.05 0.56
N GLU A 98 -2.10 9.17 0.42
CA GLU A 98 -2.69 10.50 0.58
C GLU A 98 -3.79 10.75 -0.46
N SER A 99 -3.52 10.39 -1.74
CA SER A 99 -4.50 10.48 -2.82
C SER A 99 -5.69 9.53 -2.61
N VAL A 100 -5.43 8.32 -2.11
CA VAL A 100 -6.50 7.36 -1.75
C VAL A 100 -7.40 7.94 -0.67
N ALA A 101 -6.84 8.51 0.39
CA ALA A 101 -7.62 9.09 1.47
C ALA A 101 -8.47 10.30 1.03
N GLN A 102 -7.95 11.08 0.07
CA GLN A 102 -8.71 12.20 -0.52
C GLN A 102 -9.86 11.73 -1.42
N ALA A 103 -9.72 10.56 -2.06
CA ALA A 103 -10.73 9.97 -2.93
C ALA A 103 -11.79 9.15 -2.18
N MET A 104 -11.51 8.74 -0.94
CA MET A 104 -12.46 8.00 -0.11
C MET A 104 -13.56 8.92 0.44
N ASP A 105 -14.77 8.38 0.57
CA ASP A 105 -15.83 9.05 1.31
C ASP A 105 -15.39 9.23 2.79
N PRO A 106 -15.52 10.45 3.37
CA PRO A 106 -15.19 10.69 4.79
C PRO A 106 -15.92 9.78 5.78
N GLN A 107 -17.06 9.21 5.39
CA GLN A 107 -17.82 8.25 6.20
C GLN A 107 -17.39 6.80 5.97
N GLN A 108 -16.54 6.54 4.98
CA GLN A 108 -16.06 5.19 4.68
C GLN A 108 -15.02 4.75 5.71
N SER A 109 -15.16 3.52 6.20
CA SER A 109 -14.16 2.92 7.08
C SER A 109 -12.82 2.74 6.36
N PRO A 110 -11.68 2.93 7.05
CA PRO A 110 -10.37 2.67 6.46
C PRO A 110 -10.24 1.25 5.93
N ILE A 111 -9.54 1.09 4.82
CA ILE A 111 -9.35 -0.21 4.15
C ILE A 111 -8.44 -1.10 5.01
N ALA A 112 -8.89 -2.32 5.27
CA ALA A 112 -8.13 -3.30 6.05
C ALA A 112 -6.88 -3.77 5.29
N ALA A 113 -5.72 -3.74 5.93
CA ALA A 113 -4.46 -4.11 5.30
C ALA A 113 -3.54 -4.92 6.22
N ASP A 114 -2.75 -5.79 5.61
CA ASP A 114 -1.56 -6.37 6.23
C ASP A 114 -0.31 -5.64 5.68
N LEU A 115 0.55 -5.19 6.58
CA LEU A 115 1.81 -4.53 6.23
C LEU A 115 2.97 -5.52 6.38
N VAL A 116 3.79 -5.63 5.33
CA VAL A 116 5.05 -6.38 5.35
C VAL A 116 6.18 -5.40 5.09
N VAL A 117 6.93 -5.08 6.12
CA VAL A 117 7.93 -4.02 6.10
C VAL A 117 9.32 -4.61 6.17
N THR A 118 10.14 -4.36 5.17
CA THR A 118 11.55 -4.75 5.12
C THR A 118 12.44 -3.61 5.59
N MET A 119 13.52 -3.89 6.30
CA MET A 119 14.46 -2.89 6.77
C MET A 119 15.87 -3.45 6.98
N ASP A 120 16.86 -2.59 6.95
CA ASP A 120 18.26 -2.98 7.18
C ASP A 120 18.58 -3.10 8.69
N MET A 121 17.90 -2.34 9.52
CA MET A 121 18.01 -2.43 10.96
C MET A 121 17.38 -3.72 11.49
N PRO A 122 17.94 -4.37 12.51
CA PRO A 122 17.28 -5.48 13.18
C PRO A 122 15.89 -5.10 13.70
N ALA A 123 14.87 -5.90 13.38
CA ALA A 123 13.48 -5.61 13.73
C ALA A 123 13.24 -5.43 15.23
N LEU A 124 14.03 -6.10 16.07
CA LEU A 124 13.94 -5.97 17.53
C LEU A 124 14.38 -4.57 18.00
N LEU A 125 15.47 -4.04 17.45
CA LEU A 125 15.96 -2.70 17.77
C LEU A 125 14.96 -1.64 17.31
N TYR A 126 14.40 -1.80 16.10
CA TYR A 126 13.39 -0.89 15.60
C TYR A 126 12.14 -0.85 16.52
N ARG A 127 11.65 -2.01 16.96
CA ARG A 127 10.54 -2.10 17.91
C ARG A 127 10.83 -1.42 19.24
N SER A 128 12.04 -1.51 19.74
CA SER A 128 12.43 -0.84 21.00
C SER A 128 12.45 0.67 20.85
N GLN A 129 12.94 1.19 19.71
CA GLN A 129 12.97 2.63 19.42
C GLN A 129 11.56 3.23 19.31
N ILE A 130 10.63 2.55 18.64
CA ILE A 130 9.23 3.02 18.55
C ILE A 130 8.60 3.09 19.94
N ARG A 131 8.86 2.12 20.82
CA ARG A 131 8.34 2.11 22.19
C ARG A 131 8.87 3.25 23.05
N THR A 132 10.10 3.68 22.82
CA THR A 132 10.72 4.77 23.58
C THR A 132 10.28 6.16 23.11
N THR A 133 10.09 6.35 21.79
CA THR A 133 9.61 7.62 21.23
C THR A 133 8.12 7.89 21.53
N GLY A 134 7.34 6.86 21.80
CA GLY A 134 5.93 7.00 22.21
C GLY A 134 5.71 7.63 23.59
N LYS A 135 6.76 7.90 24.37
CA LYS A 135 6.66 8.58 25.68
C LYS A 135 6.58 10.10 25.59
N SER A 136 6.89 10.72 24.47
CA SER A 136 6.82 12.17 24.25
C SER A 136 5.66 12.58 23.32
N GLY A 137 4.45 12.10 23.61
CA GLY A 137 3.23 12.82 23.27
C GLY A 137 2.63 12.73 21.89
N ALA A 138 3.04 11.87 20.97
CA ALA A 138 2.23 11.39 19.86
C ALA A 138 2.84 10.11 19.27
N PRO A 139 2.15 8.97 19.26
CA PRO A 139 2.60 7.82 18.50
C PRO A 139 2.38 8.13 17.01
N ARG A 140 3.35 8.73 16.36
CA ARG A 140 3.41 8.64 14.91
C ARG A 140 3.70 7.18 14.61
N ASN A 141 2.66 6.43 14.30
CA ASN A 141 2.84 5.09 13.74
C ASN A 141 3.68 5.27 12.46
N PRO A 142 4.95 4.84 12.43
CA PRO A 142 5.82 5.07 11.29
C PRO A 142 5.35 4.33 10.03
N PHE A 143 4.34 3.48 10.19
CA PHE A 143 3.68 2.73 9.12
C PHE A 143 2.29 3.31 8.82
N TYR A 144 2.02 4.55 9.25
CA TYR A 144 0.74 5.19 8.97
C TYR A 144 0.63 5.50 7.48
N LEU A 145 -0.36 4.91 6.86
CA LEU A 145 -0.77 5.19 5.49
C LEU A 145 -2.22 5.70 5.54
N ASN A 146 -2.47 6.86 4.96
CA ASN A 146 -3.78 7.49 4.97
C ASN A 146 -4.84 6.57 4.35
N GLY A 147 -6.02 6.49 4.94
CA GLY A 147 -7.11 5.64 4.45
C GLY A 147 -6.94 4.13 4.72
N VAL A 148 -5.87 3.72 5.43
CA VAL A 148 -5.55 2.32 5.72
C VAL A 148 -5.62 2.03 7.21
N ARG A 149 -6.26 0.92 7.56
CA ARG A 149 -6.20 0.32 8.88
C ARG A 149 -5.30 -0.92 8.82
N ALA A 150 -4.15 -0.85 9.47
CA ALA A 150 -3.24 -1.99 9.56
C ALA A 150 -3.78 -3.02 10.57
N ASP A 151 -4.25 -4.17 10.08
CA ASP A 151 -4.69 -5.29 10.92
C ASP A 151 -3.51 -6.11 11.44
N GLN A 152 -2.46 -6.21 10.64
CA GLN A 152 -1.22 -6.88 11.02
C GLN A 152 -0.03 -6.16 10.41
N THR A 153 1.05 -5.99 11.20
CA THR A 153 2.34 -5.48 10.72
C THR A 153 3.43 -6.51 10.98
N THR A 154 4.08 -6.95 9.92
CA THR A 154 5.20 -7.88 9.95
C THR A 154 6.48 -7.14 9.60
N LEU A 155 7.46 -7.14 10.51
CA LEU A 155 8.75 -6.49 10.32
C LEU A 155 9.81 -7.54 9.98
N ILE A 156 10.50 -7.33 8.86
CA ILE A 156 11.61 -8.15 8.37
C ILE A 156 12.87 -7.29 8.44
N GLY A 157 13.67 -7.49 9.46
CA GLY A 157 14.90 -6.73 9.70
C GLY A 157 16.14 -7.38 9.08
N SER A 158 17.25 -6.62 9.07
CA SER A 158 18.57 -7.08 8.64
C SER A 158 18.62 -7.63 7.21
N VAL A 159 17.77 -7.10 6.31
CA VAL A 159 17.58 -7.67 4.96
C VAL A 159 18.89 -7.70 4.15
N ASN A 160 19.78 -6.71 4.30
CA ASN A 160 21.02 -6.65 3.53
C ASN A 160 22.04 -7.74 3.91
N VAL A 161 22.03 -8.17 5.17
CA VAL A 161 22.97 -9.19 5.70
C VAL A 161 22.31 -10.56 5.88
N MET A 162 21.04 -10.69 5.54
CA MET A 162 20.25 -11.90 5.71
C MET A 162 20.75 -13.03 4.82
N ALA A 163 20.98 -14.21 5.38
CA ALA A 163 21.35 -15.40 4.64
C ALA A 163 20.24 -15.83 3.67
N ARG A 164 20.62 -16.57 2.61
CA ARG A 164 19.65 -17.05 1.61
C ARG A 164 18.57 -17.92 2.23
N SER A 165 18.93 -18.83 3.11
CA SER A 165 17.99 -19.71 3.82
C SER A 165 16.98 -18.92 4.66
N GLU A 166 17.40 -17.83 5.31
CA GLU A 166 16.50 -16.96 6.06
C GLU A 166 15.55 -16.20 5.14
N ARG A 167 16.03 -15.73 3.98
CA ARG A 167 15.18 -15.10 2.96
C ARG A 167 14.10 -16.06 2.48
N GLU A 168 14.48 -17.30 2.17
CA GLU A 168 13.55 -18.36 1.76
C GLU A 168 12.52 -18.67 2.86
N ALA A 169 12.95 -18.75 4.13
CA ALA A 169 12.05 -18.95 5.26
C ALA A 169 11.02 -17.80 5.40
N TRP A 170 11.41 -16.55 5.12
CA TRP A 170 10.50 -15.42 5.11
C TRP A 170 9.51 -15.45 3.94
N LEU A 171 9.89 -15.98 2.77
CA LEU A 171 8.94 -16.20 1.66
C LEU A 171 7.87 -17.21 2.06
N LEU A 172 8.25 -18.31 2.72
CA LEU A 172 7.27 -19.26 3.26
C LEU A 172 6.36 -18.64 4.33
N LYS A 173 6.92 -17.78 5.19
CA LYS A 173 6.13 -17.03 6.18
C LYS A 173 5.16 -16.05 5.50
N ALA A 174 5.59 -15.34 4.44
CA ALA A 174 4.75 -14.43 3.67
C ALA A 174 3.55 -15.18 3.05
N HIS A 175 3.79 -16.35 2.48
CA HIS A 175 2.73 -17.23 2.00
C HIS A 175 1.72 -17.59 3.11
N ALA A 176 2.20 -18.01 4.29
CA ALA A 176 1.34 -18.35 5.43
C ALA A 176 0.60 -17.12 6.01
N LEU A 177 1.21 -15.93 5.97
CA LEU A 177 0.56 -14.67 6.36
C LEU A 177 -0.63 -14.39 5.45
N ALA A 178 -0.47 -14.57 4.14
CA ALA A 178 -1.52 -14.39 3.15
C ALA A 178 -2.72 -15.31 3.39
N GLN A 179 -2.48 -16.59 3.68
CA GLN A 179 -3.54 -17.53 4.03
C GLN A 179 -4.35 -17.05 5.24
N ARG A 180 -3.65 -16.61 6.29
CA ARG A 180 -4.29 -16.06 7.51
C ARG A 180 -5.06 -14.77 7.23
N ALA A 181 -4.59 -13.93 6.32
CA ALA A 181 -5.29 -12.72 5.93
C ALA A 181 -6.63 -13.03 5.28
N VAL A 182 -6.66 -14.01 4.38
CA VAL A 182 -7.89 -14.51 3.75
C VAL A 182 -8.83 -15.09 4.79
N ASP A 183 -8.35 -15.95 5.67
CA ASP A 183 -9.15 -16.61 6.72
C ASP A 183 -9.80 -15.56 7.65
N ARG A 184 -9.07 -14.48 8.03
CA ARG A 184 -9.61 -13.35 8.83
C ARG A 184 -10.75 -12.62 8.09
N ASN A 185 -10.60 -12.37 6.81
CA ASN A 185 -11.62 -11.63 6.04
C ASN A 185 -12.90 -12.47 5.87
N VAL A 186 -12.80 -13.76 5.66
CA VAL A 186 -13.93 -14.70 5.64
C VAL A 186 -14.68 -14.66 6.97
N ALA A 187 -13.98 -14.62 8.09
CA ALA A 187 -14.58 -14.54 9.42
C ALA A 187 -15.33 -13.23 9.66
N VAL A 188 -14.83 -12.10 9.14
CA VAL A 188 -15.48 -10.78 9.22
C VAL A 188 -16.68 -10.72 8.29
N GLY A 189 -16.54 -11.21 7.03
CA GLY A 189 -17.61 -11.21 6.03
C GLY A 189 -18.84 -12.02 6.46
N ARG A 190 -18.66 -13.09 7.23
CA ARG A 190 -19.78 -13.85 7.84
C ARG A 190 -20.58 -13.06 8.88
N ARG A 191 -20.00 -11.98 9.44
CA ARG A 191 -20.68 -11.08 10.41
C ARG A 191 -21.34 -9.88 9.75
N SER A 192 -21.00 -9.57 8.49
CA SER A 192 -21.49 -8.39 7.76
C SER A 192 -22.40 -8.81 6.61
N ILE A 193 -23.56 -9.41 6.88
CA ILE A 193 -24.58 -9.73 5.85
C ILE A 193 -25.40 -8.49 5.47
N LEU A 194 -25.08 -7.31 5.97
CA LEU A 194 -25.79 -6.06 5.64
C LEU A 194 -24.77 -4.91 5.37
N GLY A 195 -24.04 -5.02 4.27
CA GLY A 195 -23.18 -3.93 3.82
C GLY A 195 -23.40 -3.68 2.32
N TRP A 196 -24.13 -2.62 1.99
CA TRP A 196 -24.27 -2.14 0.63
C TRP A 196 -22.90 -1.71 0.10
N ARG A 197 -22.43 -2.38 -0.95
CA ARG A 197 -21.34 -1.85 -1.77
C ARG A 197 -21.95 -0.86 -2.75
N VAL A 198 -21.69 0.41 -2.54
CA VAL A 198 -21.90 1.41 -3.58
C VAL A 198 -20.69 1.33 -4.52
N PRO A 199 -20.88 1.15 -5.85
CA PRO A 199 -19.77 1.21 -6.78
C PRO A 199 -19.14 2.61 -6.68
N PHE A 200 -17.81 2.63 -6.55
CA PHE A 200 -17.03 3.86 -6.48
C PHE A 200 -17.26 4.66 -7.77
N SER A 201 -17.93 5.79 -7.65
CA SER A 201 -17.94 6.85 -8.65
C SER A 201 -17.15 8.01 -8.09
N MET A 202 -16.15 8.48 -8.81
CA MET A 202 -15.37 9.66 -8.43
C MET A 202 -16.31 10.80 -8.06
N PRO A 203 -16.12 11.49 -6.92
CA PRO A 203 -16.94 12.64 -6.56
C PRO A 203 -16.90 13.69 -7.65
N ALA A 204 -18.04 14.31 -7.97
CA ALA A 204 -18.15 15.28 -9.07
C ALA A 204 -17.20 16.50 -8.91
N TRP A 205 -16.78 16.84 -7.70
CA TRP A 205 -15.79 17.89 -7.44
C TRP A 205 -14.40 17.53 -7.94
N PHE A 206 -14.03 16.24 -7.98
CA PHE A 206 -12.74 15.77 -8.46
C PHE A 206 -12.63 15.92 -9.97
N THR A 207 -13.69 15.56 -10.72
CA THR A 207 -13.78 15.78 -12.17
C THR A 207 -13.84 17.27 -12.53
N GLN A 208 -14.49 18.10 -11.70
CA GLN A 208 -14.52 19.55 -11.90
C GLN A 208 -13.20 20.25 -11.61
N ALA A 209 -12.40 19.75 -10.67
CA ALA A 209 -11.07 20.29 -10.37
C ALA A 209 -10.10 20.10 -11.56
N ILE A 210 -10.25 19.00 -12.29
CA ILE A 210 -9.44 18.66 -13.46
C ILE A 210 -9.86 19.54 -14.66
N SER A 211 -11.15 19.71 -14.92
CA SER A 211 -11.67 20.45 -16.08
C SER A 211 -11.48 21.97 -15.97
N ARG A 212 -11.24 22.54 -14.78
CA ARG A 212 -11.00 23.98 -14.59
C ARG A 212 -9.57 24.42 -14.82
N ARG A 213 -8.64 23.52 -15.14
CA ARG A 213 -7.20 23.81 -15.33
C ARG A 213 -6.70 23.57 -16.75
N GLU A 214 -7.51 23.81 -17.77
CA GLU A 214 -6.93 23.98 -19.11
C GLU A 214 -6.06 25.26 -19.11
N PRO A 215 -4.77 25.16 -19.49
CA PRO A 215 -3.94 26.33 -19.62
C PRO A 215 -4.52 27.21 -20.74
N ARG A 216 -4.92 28.44 -20.42
CA ARG A 216 -5.17 29.46 -21.43
C ARG A 216 -3.88 29.65 -22.20
N ILE A 217 -3.83 29.15 -23.43
CA ILE A 217 -2.81 29.51 -24.41
C ILE A 217 -3.07 30.97 -24.71
N VAL A 218 -2.26 31.84 -24.13
CA VAL A 218 -2.22 33.24 -24.51
C VAL A 218 -1.51 33.29 -25.86
N SER A 219 -2.29 33.38 -26.94
CA SER A 219 -1.79 33.74 -28.25
C SER A 219 -1.39 35.24 -28.21
N GLY A 220 -0.08 35.50 -28.05
CA GLY A 220 0.49 36.80 -28.23
C GLY A 220 0.58 37.11 -29.75
N HIS A 221 0.00 38.21 -30.14
CA HIS A 221 0.33 38.93 -31.37
C HIS A 221 1.52 39.83 -31.11
#